data_a010e47923238ba031262bb515f68d27
#
_entry.id   a010e47923238ba031262bb515f68d27
#
_cell.length_a   1.000
_cell.length_b   1.000
_cell.length_c   1.000
_cell.angle_alpha   90.00
_cell.angle_beta   90.00
_cell.angle_gamma   90.00
#
_symmetry.space_group_name_H-M   'P 1'
#
loop_
_entity.id
_entity.type
_entity.pdbx_description
1 polymer ?
#
loop_
_entity_poly.entity_id
_entity_poly.type
_entity_poly.pdbx_seq_one_letter_code
_entity_poly.pdbx_strand_id
1 'polypeptide(L)'
;MTIDVVSELQGTVVALLARPGEAVRFGGALALVESMKMHHEVVAPADGVVASIAVVEGSTLAVGDVLMSLGDPVDSGDDATLPPPDISSALALPTGLDRPDLTEVIERHEGGLDAARPDAVAKRRRRGRRTARENVADLVDEGSLIEYGPLVIAAQRRRRDLADLIENTPGDGLVAGIGDVNGDLFADERTRKCIAMSYDYTVLAGTQGTQNHRKKDRLFELAEQLRLPVVFFTEGGGGRPGDTDQLGVSGLDCLAFLWFAELSGTVPLIGVNAGYCFAGNAA
;
A
#
# COMPACT_ATOMS: atom_id res chain seq x y z
N MET A 1 18.03 -32.88 -32.35
CA MET A 1 16.63 -32.60 -32.65
C MET A 1 16.30 -31.20 -32.13
N THR A 2 15.70 -30.30 -32.90
CA THR A 2 15.39 -28.95 -32.42
C THR A 2 13.97 -28.89 -31.89
N ILE A 3 13.78 -28.23 -30.75
CA ILE A 3 12.47 -27.99 -30.13
C ILE A 3 12.19 -26.49 -30.24
N ASP A 4 11.07 -26.15 -30.89
CA ASP A 4 10.66 -24.76 -30.97
C ASP A 4 9.90 -24.34 -29.71
N VAL A 5 10.33 -23.23 -29.13
CA VAL A 5 9.65 -22.56 -28.02
C VAL A 5 8.68 -21.55 -28.62
N VAL A 6 7.39 -21.77 -28.41
CA VAL A 6 6.32 -20.97 -29.00
C VAL A 6 5.63 -20.14 -27.93
N SER A 7 5.05 -19.02 -28.34
CA SER A 7 4.22 -18.18 -27.44
C SER A 7 2.88 -18.85 -27.17
N GLU A 8 2.52 -19.01 -25.91
CA GLU A 8 1.22 -19.51 -25.48
C GLU A 8 0.14 -18.40 -25.44
N LEU A 9 0.55 -17.14 -25.58
CA LEU A 9 -0.34 -15.97 -25.48
C LEU A 9 0.05 -14.89 -26.49
N GLN A 10 -0.90 -14.05 -26.83
CA GLN A 10 -0.65 -12.85 -27.63
C GLN A 10 -0.07 -11.76 -26.73
N GLY A 11 1.02 -11.12 -27.17
CA GLY A 11 1.67 -10.08 -26.40
C GLY A 11 2.86 -9.43 -27.09
N THR A 12 3.65 -8.69 -26.34
CA THR A 12 4.88 -8.03 -26.82
C THR A 12 6.08 -8.55 -26.02
N VAL A 13 7.18 -8.90 -26.69
CA VAL A 13 8.43 -9.31 -26.05
C VAL A 13 9.02 -8.10 -25.32
N VAL A 14 9.11 -8.19 -23.98
CA VAL A 14 9.68 -7.13 -23.12
C VAL A 14 11.17 -7.33 -22.93
N ALA A 15 11.59 -8.58 -22.72
CA ALA A 15 13.01 -8.93 -22.56
C ALA A 15 13.29 -10.35 -23.06
N LEU A 16 14.51 -10.54 -23.60
CA LEU A 16 15.07 -11.84 -23.91
C LEU A 16 16.08 -12.19 -22.82
N LEU A 17 15.82 -13.25 -22.05
CA LEU A 17 16.61 -13.67 -20.90
C LEU A 17 17.69 -14.67 -21.26
N ALA A 18 17.52 -15.40 -22.37
CA ALA A 18 18.49 -16.37 -22.89
C ALA A 18 19.20 -15.87 -24.17
N ARG A 19 20.41 -16.33 -24.40
CA ARG A 19 21.24 -15.95 -25.57
C ARG A 19 21.52 -17.16 -26.45
N PRO A 20 21.73 -16.96 -27.77
CA PRO A 20 22.17 -18.04 -28.64
C PRO A 20 23.44 -18.68 -28.12
N GLY A 21 23.47 -20.04 -28.07
CA GLY A 21 24.58 -20.84 -27.52
C GLY A 21 24.51 -21.08 -26.02
N GLU A 22 23.55 -20.51 -25.30
CA GLU A 22 23.37 -20.70 -23.86
C GLU A 22 22.67 -22.02 -23.55
N ALA A 23 23.20 -22.77 -22.57
CA ALA A 23 22.58 -24.00 -22.07
C ALA A 23 21.42 -23.62 -21.12
N VAL A 24 20.24 -24.18 -21.36
CA VAL A 24 19.04 -23.96 -20.57
C VAL A 24 18.47 -25.26 -20.04
N ARG A 25 17.84 -25.21 -18.87
CA ARG A 25 17.19 -26.37 -18.26
C ARG A 25 15.66 -26.25 -18.38
N PHE A 26 15.00 -27.39 -18.32
CA PHE A 26 13.54 -27.44 -18.23
C PHE A 26 13.00 -26.47 -17.15
N GLY A 27 12.04 -25.62 -17.51
CA GLY A 27 11.46 -24.61 -16.63
C GLY A 27 12.30 -23.35 -16.46
N GLY A 28 13.48 -23.23 -17.06
CA GLY A 28 14.29 -22.00 -17.04
C GLY A 28 13.63 -20.89 -17.85
N ALA A 29 13.63 -19.66 -17.33
CA ALA A 29 13.04 -18.50 -18.01
C ALA A 29 13.88 -18.12 -19.25
N LEU A 30 13.22 -17.99 -20.40
CA LEU A 30 13.82 -17.67 -21.70
C LEU A 30 13.51 -16.27 -22.18
N ALA A 31 12.30 -15.78 -21.93
CA ALA A 31 11.84 -14.45 -22.32
C ALA A 31 10.71 -13.97 -21.41
N LEU A 32 10.50 -12.64 -21.38
CA LEU A 32 9.33 -12.00 -20.78
C LEU A 32 8.44 -11.44 -21.88
N VAL A 33 7.15 -11.77 -21.83
CA VAL A 33 6.12 -11.27 -22.75
C VAL A 33 5.07 -10.51 -21.97
N GLU A 34 4.79 -9.26 -22.37
CA GLU A 34 3.71 -8.46 -21.82
C GLU A 34 2.41 -8.76 -22.57
N SER A 35 1.40 -9.18 -21.85
CA SER A 35 0.04 -9.34 -22.34
C SER A 35 -0.93 -8.71 -21.35
N MET A 36 -1.83 -7.85 -21.81
CA MET A 36 -2.85 -7.18 -20.98
C MET A 36 -2.26 -6.46 -19.75
N LYS A 37 -1.09 -5.82 -19.90
CA LYS A 37 -0.34 -5.14 -18.82
C LYS A 37 0.21 -6.07 -17.73
N MET A 38 0.32 -7.36 -18.01
CA MET A 38 0.93 -8.36 -17.15
C MET A 38 2.13 -8.97 -17.85
N HIS A 39 3.20 -9.24 -17.10
CA HIS A 39 4.38 -9.92 -17.60
C HIS A 39 4.25 -11.43 -17.39
N HIS A 40 4.49 -12.19 -18.45
CA HIS A 40 4.47 -13.64 -18.44
C HIS A 40 5.85 -14.16 -18.82
N GLU A 41 6.37 -15.10 -18.05
CA GLU A 41 7.61 -15.77 -18.38
C GLU A 41 7.33 -16.87 -19.39
N VAL A 42 8.13 -16.89 -20.47
CA VAL A 42 8.23 -18.02 -21.38
C VAL A 42 9.38 -18.88 -20.90
N VAL A 43 9.09 -20.14 -20.59
CA VAL A 43 10.06 -21.07 -19.99
C VAL A 43 10.50 -22.18 -20.97
N ALA A 44 11.67 -22.74 -20.73
CA ALA A 44 12.21 -23.85 -21.53
C ALA A 44 11.35 -25.13 -21.37
N PRO A 45 10.86 -25.74 -22.46
CA PRO A 45 10.04 -26.94 -22.41
C PRO A 45 10.88 -28.22 -22.20
N ALA A 46 12.21 -28.11 -22.30
CA ALA A 46 13.17 -29.21 -22.08
C ALA A 46 14.57 -28.66 -21.83
N ASP A 47 15.48 -29.51 -21.34
CA ASP A 47 16.90 -29.19 -21.28
C ASP A 47 17.45 -29.08 -22.71
N GLY A 48 18.32 -28.09 -22.97
CA GLY A 48 18.90 -27.91 -24.30
C GLY A 48 19.84 -26.70 -24.37
N VAL A 49 20.29 -26.39 -25.57
CA VAL A 49 21.09 -25.20 -25.89
C VAL A 49 20.28 -24.31 -26.82
N VAL A 50 20.21 -23.02 -26.55
CA VAL A 50 19.52 -22.06 -27.44
C VAL A 50 20.24 -22.06 -28.81
N ALA A 51 19.59 -22.65 -29.80
CA ALA A 51 20.13 -22.74 -31.16
C ALA A 51 19.94 -21.42 -31.94
N SER A 52 18.77 -20.81 -31.82
CA SER A 52 18.47 -19.53 -32.47
C SER A 52 17.33 -18.80 -31.75
N ILE A 53 17.30 -17.46 -31.87
CA ILE A 53 16.24 -16.61 -31.40
C ILE A 53 15.59 -15.98 -32.63
N ALA A 54 14.25 -16.15 -32.77
CA ALA A 54 13.49 -15.69 -33.92
C ALA A 54 12.87 -14.30 -33.74
N VAL A 55 12.93 -13.73 -32.54
CA VAL A 55 12.28 -12.45 -32.17
C VAL A 55 13.29 -11.50 -31.55
N VAL A 56 12.93 -10.22 -31.46
CA VAL A 56 13.68 -9.19 -30.73
C VAL A 56 12.79 -8.54 -29.69
N GLU A 57 13.37 -7.85 -28.73
CA GLU A 57 12.62 -7.04 -27.78
C GLU A 57 11.76 -6.00 -28.54
N GLY A 58 10.51 -5.88 -28.13
CA GLY A 58 9.49 -5.08 -28.84
C GLY A 58 8.71 -5.83 -29.94
N SER A 59 9.06 -7.08 -30.27
CA SER A 59 8.29 -7.91 -31.23
C SER A 59 6.91 -8.21 -30.69
N THR A 60 5.88 -8.06 -31.54
CA THR A 60 4.51 -8.50 -31.22
C THR A 60 4.36 -9.95 -31.60
N LEU A 61 3.77 -10.75 -30.71
CA LEU A 61 3.57 -12.19 -30.84
C LEU A 61 2.09 -12.52 -30.88
N ALA A 62 1.74 -13.48 -31.74
CA ALA A 62 0.47 -14.20 -31.67
C ALA A 62 0.69 -15.55 -30.96
N VAL A 63 -0.40 -16.19 -30.55
CA VAL A 63 -0.36 -17.55 -30.00
C VAL A 63 0.18 -18.51 -31.08
N GLY A 64 1.23 -19.27 -30.71
CA GLY A 64 1.90 -20.21 -31.59
C GLY A 64 3.10 -19.64 -32.36
N ASP A 65 3.39 -18.34 -32.25
CA ASP A 65 4.60 -17.77 -32.84
C ASP A 65 5.85 -18.33 -32.18
N VAL A 66 6.88 -18.66 -32.98
CA VAL A 66 8.15 -19.18 -32.47
C VAL A 66 9.00 -18.05 -31.94
N LEU A 67 9.40 -18.14 -30.67
CA LEU A 67 10.33 -17.18 -30.04
C LEU A 67 11.78 -17.59 -30.28
N MET A 68 12.09 -18.87 -30.06
CA MET A 68 13.44 -19.44 -30.21
C MET A 68 13.39 -20.95 -30.41
N SER A 69 14.50 -21.52 -30.84
CA SER A 69 14.65 -22.97 -31.00
C SER A 69 15.75 -23.48 -30.08
N LEU A 70 15.48 -24.58 -29.37
CA LEU A 70 16.47 -25.29 -28.53
C LEU A 70 17.02 -26.48 -29.31
N GLY A 71 18.35 -26.63 -29.32
CA GLY A 71 19.07 -27.81 -29.81
C GLY A 71 19.31 -28.84 -28.73
N ASP A 72 19.78 -30.04 -29.14
CA ASP A 72 20.14 -31.10 -28.21
C ASP A 72 21.18 -30.58 -27.18
N PRO A 73 21.09 -31.02 -25.92
CA PRO A 73 22.12 -30.71 -24.92
C PRO A 73 23.48 -31.21 -25.39
N VAL A 74 24.47 -30.32 -25.42
CA VAL A 74 25.85 -30.73 -25.68
C VAL A 74 26.34 -31.43 -24.42
N ASP A 75 26.73 -32.69 -24.52
CA ASP A 75 27.29 -33.50 -23.44
C ASP A 75 28.68 -32.93 -23.07
N SER A 76 28.68 -31.81 -22.35
CA SER A 76 29.90 -31.26 -21.75
C SER A 76 30.07 -31.96 -20.42
N GLY A 77 30.80 -33.02 -20.42
CA GLY A 77 31.26 -33.68 -19.21
C GLY A 77 32.10 -32.72 -18.37
N ASP A 78 31.46 -32.02 -17.50
CA ASP A 78 32.00 -31.50 -16.24
C ASP A 78 30.80 -31.20 -15.34
N ASP A 79 30.76 -31.94 -14.24
CA ASP A 79 29.79 -31.78 -13.14
C ASP A 79 30.11 -30.48 -12.37
N ALA A 80 29.93 -29.36 -13.06
CA ALA A 80 29.78 -28.07 -12.41
C ALA A 80 28.31 -27.93 -12.04
N THR A 81 27.98 -28.36 -10.85
CA THR A 81 26.77 -27.91 -10.13
C THR A 81 26.78 -26.39 -10.13
N LEU A 82 26.18 -25.80 -11.19
CA LEU A 82 25.81 -24.38 -11.13
C LEU A 82 24.82 -24.27 -9.98
N PRO A 83 25.10 -23.40 -9.00
CA PRO A 83 24.10 -23.13 -7.97
C PRO A 83 22.80 -22.72 -8.66
N PRO A 84 21.63 -23.06 -8.09
CA PRO A 84 20.36 -22.59 -8.63
C PRO A 84 20.48 -21.08 -8.86
N PRO A 85 19.95 -20.55 -9.97
CA PRO A 85 20.05 -19.14 -10.25
C PRO A 85 19.58 -18.41 -8.99
N ASP A 86 20.45 -17.57 -8.46
CA ASP A 86 20.13 -16.73 -7.32
C ASP A 86 19.07 -15.73 -7.79
N ILE A 87 17.81 -16.15 -7.63
CA ILE A 87 16.62 -15.32 -7.96
C ILE A 87 16.68 -14.01 -7.18
N SER A 88 17.36 -13.99 -6.01
CA SER A 88 17.60 -12.77 -5.27
C SER A 88 18.51 -11.78 -6.01
N SER A 89 19.43 -12.24 -6.84
CA SER A 89 20.25 -11.35 -7.68
C SER A 89 19.54 -10.87 -8.94
N ALA A 90 18.61 -11.64 -9.47
CA ALA A 90 17.76 -11.23 -10.61
C ALA A 90 16.60 -10.32 -10.16
N LEU A 91 16.17 -10.44 -8.90
CA LEU A 91 15.25 -9.53 -8.21
C LEU A 91 15.97 -8.40 -7.44
N ALA A 92 17.31 -8.41 -7.39
CA ALA A 92 18.06 -7.25 -6.95
C ALA A 92 17.80 -6.14 -7.98
N LEU A 93 16.80 -5.33 -7.69
CA LEU A 93 16.65 -4.03 -8.34
C LEU A 93 18.05 -3.40 -8.38
N PRO A 94 18.50 -2.84 -9.52
CA PRO A 94 19.82 -2.25 -9.62
C PRO A 94 20.03 -1.34 -8.42
N THR A 95 20.92 -1.68 -7.52
CA THR A 95 21.33 -0.85 -6.40
C THR A 95 21.98 0.38 -7.02
N GLY A 96 21.22 1.48 -7.09
CA GLY A 96 21.68 2.73 -7.71
C GLY A 96 20.70 3.36 -8.69
N LEU A 97 19.51 2.79 -8.94
CA LEU A 97 18.44 3.54 -9.57
C LEU A 97 17.95 4.58 -8.58
N ASP A 98 18.18 5.85 -8.90
CA ASP A 98 17.50 6.96 -8.24
C ASP A 98 15.99 6.76 -8.46
N ARG A 99 15.27 6.57 -7.37
CA ARG A 99 13.81 6.34 -7.35
C ARG A 99 13.13 7.56 -6.73
N PRO A 100 13.05 8.70 -7.46
CA PRO A 100 12.46 9.92 -6.92
C PRO A 100 10.99 9.73 -6.52
N ASP A 101 10.26 8.89 -7.22
CA ASP A 101 8.89 8.50 -6.90
C ASP A 101 8.78 7.80 -5.54
N LEU A 102 9.68 6.86 -5.25
CA LEU A 102 9.75 6.18 -3.96
C LEU A 102 10.20 7.13 -2.85
N THR A 103 11.21 7.96 -3.12
CA THR A 103 11.71 8.98 -2.19
C THR A 103 10.58 9.93 -1.80
N GLU A 104 9.81 10.45 -2.76
CA GLU A 104 8.67 11.33 -2.49
C GLU A 104 7.64 10.64 -1.57
N VAL A 105 7.30 9.37 -1.82
CA VAL A 105 6.36 8.63 -0.99
C VAL A 105 6.88 8.48 0.45
N ILE A 106 8.16 8.12 0.61
CA ILE A 106 8.79 7.98 1.93
C ILE A 106 8.77 9.32 2.69
N GLU A 107 9.22 10.41 2.05
CA GLU A 107 9.24 11.75 2.63
C GLU A 107 7.84 12.21 3.06
N ARG A 108 6.82 11.91 2.27
CA ARG A 108 5.43 12.23 2.62
C ARG A 108 4.91 11.40 3.80
N HIS A 109 5.31 10.13 3.93
CA HIS A 109 5.02 9.32 5.11
C HIS A 109 5.70 9.90 6.35
N GLU A 110 6.99 10.21 6.26
CA GLU A 110 7.77 10.79 7.35
C GLU A 110 7.22 12.16 7.77
N GLY A 111 6.84 13.01 6.81
CA GLY A 111 6.23 14.33 7.05
C GLY A 111 4.93 14.27 7.87
N GLY A 112 4.21 13.15 7.85
CA GLY A 112 3.03 12.91 8.66
C GLY A 112 3.32 12.46 10.09
N LEU A 113 4.59 12.19 10.45
CA LEU A 113 4.96 11.73 11.78
C LEU A 113 5.20 12.89 12.76
N ASP A 114 5.07 12.62 14.05
CA ASP A 114 5.30 13.60 15.11
C ASP A 114 6.73 14.18 15.09
N ALA A 115 7.71 13.38 14.68
CA ALA A 115 9.11 13.79 14.55
C ALA A 115 9.32 14.93 13.54
N ALA A 116 8.57 14.93 12.44
CA ALA A 116 8.61 15.98 11.42
C ALA A 116 7.84 17.25 11.82
N ARG A 117 7.05 17.22 12.92
CA ARG A 117 6.12 18.28 13.32
C ARG A 117 6.36 18.75 14.77
N PRO A 118 7.63 19.08 15.16
CA PRO A 118 8.02 19.31 16.55
C PRO A 118 7.26 20.45 17.23
N ASP A 119 6.97 21.53 16.50
CA ASP A 119 6.25 22.69 17.05
C ASP A 119 4.79 22.37 17.39
N ALA A 120 4.12 21.62 16.52
CA ALA A 120 2.74 21.17 16.75
C ALA A 120 2.67 20.22 17.96
N VAL A 121 3.61 19.29 18.06
CA VAL A 121 3.76 18.36 19.20
C VAL A 121 4.04 19.13 20.50
N ALA A 122 5.00 20.06 20.47
CA ALA A 122 5.34 20.88 21.64
C ALA A 122 4.12 21.72 22.11
N LYS A 123 3.33 22.25 21.17
CA LYS A 123 2.10 22.99 21.50
C LYS A 123 1.06 22.09 22.18
N ARG A 124 0.91 20.83 21.74
CA ARG A 124 0.03 19.84 22.38
C ARG A 124 0.51 19.54 23.81
N ARG A 125 1.78 19.21 23.98
CA ARG A 125 2.39 18.87 25.27
C ARG A 125 2.31 20.01 26.29
N ARG A 126 2.50 21.26 25.86
CA ARG A 126 2.31 22.44 26.76
C ARG A 126 0.89 22.55 27.32
N ARG A 127 -0.09 21.96 26.65
CA ARG A 127 -1.49 21.90 27.12
C ARG A 127 -1.81 20.62 27.89
N GLY A 128 -0.81 19.80 28.21
CA GLY A 128 -1.01 18.50 28.85
C GLY A 128 -1.77 17.49 27.97
N ARG A 129 -1.68 17.61 26.65
CA ARG A 129 -2.39 16.75 25.69
C ARG A 129 -1.43 15.89 24.90
N ARG A 130 -1.85 14.66 24.61
CA ARG A 130 -1.16 13.72 23.72
C ARG A 130 -1.43 14.04 22.25
N THR A 131 -0.55 13.59 21.37
CA THR A 131 -0.82 13.60 19.92
C THR A 131 -1.74 12.44 19.53
N ALA A 132 -2.29 12.49 18.32
CA ALA A 132 -3.05 11.36 17.76
C ALA A 132 -2.19 10.10 17.62
N ARG A 133 -0.93 10.27 17.21
CA ARG A 133 0.01 9.16 17.06
C ARG A 133 0.39 8.53 18.40
N GLU A 134 0.62 9.35 19.44
CA GLU A 134 0.83 8.85 20.80
C GLU A 134 -0.38 8.05 21.33
N ASN A 135 -1.61 8.48 21.01
CA ASN A 135 -2.81 7.75 21.42
C ASN A 135 -2.92 6.38 20.74
N VAL A 136 -2.69 6.35 19.42
CA VAL A 136 -2.75 5.10 18.65
C VAL A 136 -1.61 4.17 19.03
N ALA A 137 -0.37 4.70 19.16
CA ALA A 137 0.80 3.89 19.53
C ALA A 137 0.70 3.28 20.94
N ASP A 138 -0.02 3.93 21.86
CA ASP A 138 -0.26 3.41 23.22
C ASP A 138 -1.38 2.34 23.26
N LEU A 139 -2.26 2.35 22.26
CA LEU A 139 -3.36 1.40 22.15
C LEU A 139 -2.92 0.09 21.47
N VAL A 140 -2.15 0.19 20.38
CA VAL A 140 -1.80 -0.97 19.57
C VAL A 140 -0.41 -1.50 19.90
N ASP A 141 -0.19 -2.78 19.69
CA ASP A 141 1.10 -3.42 19.88
C ASP A 141 2.13 -2.83 18.89
N GLU A 142 3.37 -2.70 19.34
CA GLU A 142 4.45 -2.09 18.57
C GLU A 142 4.62 -2.76 17.18
N GLY A 143 4.66 -1.95 16.12
CA GLY A 143 4.84 -2.43 14.74
C GLY A 143 3.62 -3.11 14.13
N SER A 144 2.51 -3.25 14.85
CA SER A 144 1.31 -3.95 14.34
C SER A 144 0.37 -3.08 13.51
N LEU A 145 0.48 -1.75 13.61
CA LEU A 145 -0.43 -0.82 12.92
C LEU A 145 -0.24 -0.83 11.41
N ILE A 146 -1.28 -1.18 10.69
CA ILE A 146 -1.40 -0.93 9.24
C ILE A 146 -2.23 0.34 9.07
N GLU A 147 -1.55 1.48 8.84
CA GLU A 147 -2.21 2.78 8.71
C GLU A 147 -2.90 2.93 7.36
N TYR A 148 -4.12 3.42 7.37
CA TYR A 148 -4.95 3.67 6.18
C TYR A 148 -4.93 5.15 5.80
N GLY A 149 -4.58 5.43 4.53
CA GLY A 149 -4.62 6.76 3.95
C GLY A 149 -3.75 7.80 4.67
N PRO A 150 -2.47 7.50 5.03
CA PRO A 150 -1.59 8.48 5.67
C PRO A 150 -1.24 9.65 4.74
N LEU A 151 -1.25 9.44 3.43
CA LEU A 151 -0.87 10.43 2.43
C LEU A 151 -2.02 11.33 1.95
N VAL A 152 -3.25 11.12 2.42
CA VAL A 152 -4.34 12.02 2.06
C VAL A 152 -4.13 13.39 2.73
N ILE A 153 -4.64 14.43 2.09
CA ILE A 153 -4.56 15.83 2.52
C ILE A 153 -5.96 16.44 2.52
N ALA A 154 -6.15 17.57 3.19
CA ALA A 154 -7.44 18.25 3.18
C ALA A 154 -7.88 18.64 1.77
N ALA A 155 -9.18 18.50 1.49
CA ALA A 155 -9.78 18.79 0.19
C ALA A 155 -9.93 20.30 -0.07
N GLN A 156 -8.83 21.05 -0.01
CA GLN A 156 -8.77 22.52 -0.06
C GLN A 156 -7.89 23.08 -1.18
N ARG A 157 -7.65 22.31 -2.25
CA ARG A 157 -6.74 22.68 -3.36
C ARG A 157 -7.16 23.94 -4.10
N ARG A 158 -8.43 24.35 -4.05
CA ARG A 158 -8.90 25.60 -4.69
C ARG A 158 -8.50 26.85 -3.92
N ARG A 159 -8.03 26.73 -2.68
CA ARG A 159 -7.69 27.90 -1.82
C ARG A 159 -6.33 27.80 -1.14
N ARG A 160 -5.65 26.68 -1.25
CA ARG A 160 -4.33 26.43 -0.64
C ARG A 160 -3.43 25.68 -1.64
N ASP A 161 -2.16 25.98 -1.61
CA ASP A 161 -1.16 25.32 -2.44
C ASP A 161 -0.95 23.86 -2.00
N LEU A 162 -0.59 23.00 -2.94
CA LEU A 162 -0.41 21.57 -2.69
C LEU A 162 0.68 21.31 -1.63
N ALA A 163 1.81 22.05 -1.71
CA ALA A 163 2.90 21.91 -0.74
C ALA A 163 2.43 22.25 0.69
N ASP A 164 1.68 23.35 0.84
CA ASP A 164 1.09 23.75 2.12
C ASP A 164 0.11 22.70 2.66
N LEU A 165 -0.69 22.08 1.80
CA LEU A 165 -1.62 21.02 2.20
C LEU A 165 -0.88 19.76 2.64
N ILE A 166 0.17 19.35 1.94
CA ILE A 166 1.01 18.20 2.30
C ILE A 166 1.66 18.41 3.67
N GLU A 167 2.24 19.57 3.90
CA GLU A 167 2.93 19.88 5.15
C GLU A 167 1.97 20.02 6.34
N ASN A 168 0.85 20.72 6.15
CA ASN A 168 0.00 21.16 7.25
C ASN A 168 -1.30 20.36 7.42
N THR A 169 -1.61 19.41 6.53
CA THR A 169 -2.84 18.60 6.63
C THR A 169 -2.63 17.10 6.42
N PRO A 170 -1.57 16.49 7.01
CA PRO A 170 -1.30 15.08 6.83
C PRO A 170 -2.46 14.22 7.32
N GLY A 171 -2.78 13.18 6.55
CA GLY A 171 -3.86 12.25 6.84
C GLY A 171 -5.25 12.88 6.92
N ASP A 172 -5.41 14.13 6.47
CA ASP A 172 -6.61 14.97 6.66
C ASP A 172 -7.08 15.00 8.12
N GLY A 173 -6.13 15.04 9.06
CA GLY A 173 -6.41 15.12 10.49
C GLY A 173 -7.00 13.85 11.12
N LEU A 174 -6.75 12.69 10.52
CA LEU A 174 -7.14 11.40 11.09
C LEU A 174 -5.99 10.38 10.97
N VAL A 175 -5.45 9.95 12.10
CA VAL A 175 -4.60 8.75 12.18
C VAL A 175 -5.51 7.55 12.40
N ALA A 176 -5.48 6.58 11.50
CA ALA A 176 -6.42 5.47 11.54
C ALA A 176 -5.88 4.23 10.83
N GLY A 177 -6.16 3.06 11.37
CA GLY A 177 -5.70 1.80 10.82
C GLY A 177 -6.21 0.58 11.57
N ILE A 178 -5.66 -0.57 11.21
CA ILE A 178 -5.88 -1.85 11.89
C ILE A 178 -4.59 -2.22 12.59
N GLY A 179 -4.66 -2.54 13.87
CA GLY A 179 -3.53 -2.99 14.68
C GLY A 179 -3.92 -4.10 15.63
N ASP A 180 -2.93 -4.75 16.22
CA ASP A 180 -3.14 -5.73 17.28
C ASP A 180 -3.21 -5.01 18.63
N VAL A 181 -4.05 -5.48 19.53
CA VAL A 181 -4.19 -4.96 20.88
C VAL A 181 -4.02 -6.09 21.88
N ASN A 182 -2.99 -6.01 22.71
CA ASN A 182 -2.61 -7.05 23.68
C ASN A 182 -2.50 -8.43 23.00
N GLY A 183 -1.85 -8.50 21.83
CA GLY A 183 -1.78 -9.68 20.99
C GLY A 183 -1.28 -10.95 21.71
N ASP A 184 -0.36 -10.77 22.66
CA ASP A 184 0.19 -11.87 23.47
C ASP A 184 -0.86 -12.60 24.33
N LEU A 185 -2.02 -11.99 24.57
CA LEU A 185 -3.12 -12.60 25.32
C LEU A 185 -4.05 -13.48 24.46
N PHE A 186 -3.89 -13.44 23.14
CA PHE A 186 -4.78 -14.12 22.19
C PHE A 186 -4.02 -15.11 21.30
N ALA A 187 -4.46 -16.36 21.29
CA ALA A 187 -3.85 -17.40 20.46
C ALA A 187 -4.22 -17.26 18.97
N ASP A 188 -5.42 -16.77 18.66
CA ASP A 188 -5.88 -16.53 17.29
C ASP A 188 -5.60 -15.07 16.88
N GLU A 189 -4.78 -14.90 15.84
CA GLU A 189 -4.40 -13.59 15.32
C GLU A 189 -5.58 -12.71 14.91
N ARG A 190 -6.70 -13.29 14.51
CA ARG A 190 -7.90 -12.56 14.12
C ARG A 190 -8.59 -11.91 15.32
N THR A 191 -8.47 -12.49 16.50
CA THR A 191 -9.16 -12.01 17.71
C THR A 191 -8.44 -10.87 18.42
N ARG A 192 -7.19 -10.57 18.04
CA ARG A 192 -6.40 -9.48 18.62
C ARG A 192 -6.50 -8.17 17.82
N LYS A 193 -7.05 -8.23 16.59
CA LYS A 193 -7.14 -7.08 15.70
C LYS A 193 -8.24 -6.11 16.11
N CYS A 194 -7.91 -4.82 16.00
CA CYS A 194 -8.80 -3.73 16.33
C CYS A 194 -8.64 -2.59 15.30
N ILE A 195 -9.71 -1.90 14.99
CA ILE A 195 -9.61 -0.62 14.29
C ILE A 195 -9.30 0.44 15.34
N ALA A 196 -8.15 1.08 15.19
CA ALA A 196 -7.68 2.19 16.01
C ALA A 196 -7.79 3.49 15.20
N MET A 197 -8.50 4.49 15.73
CA MET A 197 -8.64 5.80 15.09
C MET A 197 -8.42 6.93 16.10
N SER A 198 -7.77 8.00 15.67
CA SER A 198 -7.60 9.21 16.46
C SER A 198 -7.66 10.45 15.59
N TYR A 199 -8.58 11.37 15.90
CA TYR A 199 -8.51 12.69 15.29
C TYR A 199 -7.23 13.41 15.71
N ASP A 200 -6.54 14.02 14.74
CA ASP A 200 -5.35 14.82 15.01
C ASP A 200 -5.71 16.29 15.20
N TYR A 201 -5.80 16.70 16.45
CA TYR A 201 -6.12 18.10 16.81
C TYR A 201 -5.07 19.10 16.29
N THR A 202 -3.86 18.66 15.92
CA THR A 202 -2.83 19.52 15.34
C THR A 202 -3.14 19.89 13.89
N VAL A 203 -3.99 19.10 13.23
CA VAL A 203 -4.45 19.33 11.87
C VAL A 203 -5.86 19.94 11.90
N LEU A 204 -5.96 21.22 11.56
CA LEU A 204 -7.23 21.93 11.48
C LEU A 204 -8.16 21.71 12.70
N ALA A 205 -7.56 21.64 13.91
CA ALA A 205 -8.24 21.39 15.17
C ALA A 205 -9.02 20.06 15.23
N GLY A 206 -8.56 19.03 14.55
CA GLY A 206 -9.24 17.73 14.49
C GLY A 206 -10.61 17.76 13.84
N THR A 207 -10.87 18.78 12.99
CA THR A 207 -12.13 18.88 12.27
C THR A 207 -12.23 17.86 11.14
N GLN A 208 -13.44 17.37 10.90
CA GLN A 208 -13.73 16.37 9.91
C GLN A 208 -13.90 16.99 8.52
N GLY A 209 -13.08 16.60 7.58
CA GLY A 209 -13.17 16.97 6.19
C GLY A 209 -13.50 15.79 5.28
N THR A 210 -13.54 16.05 3.99
CA THR A 210 -13.95 15.09 2.98
C THR A 210 -13.10 13.81 2.97
N GLN A 211 -11.78 13.94 3.01
CA GLN A 211 -10.90 12.76 2.97
C GLN A 211 -10.89 12.02 4.31
N ASN A 212 -11.03 12.76 5.41
CA ASN A 212 -11.24 12.20 6.73
C ASN A 212 -12.49 11.31 6.77
N HIS A 213 -13.62 11.78 6.19
CA HIS A 213 -14.85 10.97 6.09
C HIS A 213 -14.63 9.71 5.28
N ARG A 214 -14.00 9.78 4.10
CA ARG A 214 -13.71 8.61 3.26
C ARG A 214 -12.85 7.56 3.97
N LYS A 215 -11.88 8.00 4.78
CA LYS A 215 -11.08 7.08 5.60
C LYS A 215 -11.94 6.36 6.63
N LYS A 216 -12.81 7.09 7.35
CA LYS A 216 -13.72 6.50 8.33
C LYS A 216 -14.70 5.53 7.69
N ASP A 217 -15.35 5.94 6.62
CA ASP A 217 -16.31 5.11 5.89
C ASP A 217 -15.67 3.78 5.50
N ARG A 218 -14.44 3.81 4.95
CA ARG A 218 -13.70 2.59 4.60
C ARG A 218 -13.37 1.71 5.81
N LEU A 219 -12.98 2.31 6.93
CA LEU A 219 -12.63 1.56 8.13
C LEU A 219 -13.86 0.97 8.83
N PHE A 220 -15.00 1.65 8.82
CA PHE A 220 -16.25 1.11 9.35
C PHE A 220 -16.79 -0.04 8.49
N GLU A 221 -16.67 0.06 7.16
CA GLU A 221 -16.96 -1.06 6.26
C GLU A 221 -16.08 -2.28 6.59
N LEU A 222 -14.77 -2.07 6.82
CA LEU A 222 -13.86 -3.14 7.23
C LEU A 222 -14.19 -3.69 8.62
N ALA A 223 -14.61 -2.83 9.57
CA ALA A 223 -15.06 -3.26 10.89
C ALA A 223 -16.23 -4.24 10.79
N GLU A 224 -17.19 -3.94 9.92
CA GLU A 224 -18.33 -4.81 9.67
C GLU A 224 -17.91 -6.13 9.02
N GLN A 225 -17.16 -6.05 7.90
CA GLN A 225 -16.74 -7.24 7.14
C GLN A 225 -15.87 -8.20 7.94
N LEU A 226 -14.95 -7.67 8.73
CA LEU A 226 -13.96 -8.44 9.48
C LEU A 226 -14.35 -8.66 10.94
N ARG A 227 -15.49 -8.09 11.39
CA ARG A 227 -15.98 -8.16 12.77
C ARG A 227 -14.96 -7.62 13.78
N LEU A 228 -14.34 -6.46 13.48
CA LEU A 228 -13.31 -5.86 14.31
C LEU A 228 -13.89 -4.87 15.30
N PRO A 229 -13.46 -4.89 16.57
CA PRO A 229 -13.72 -3.82 17.52
C PRO A 229 -13.19 -2.48 16.99
N VAL A 230 -13.84 -1.37 17.37
CA VAL A 230 -13.42 -0.02 17.01
C VAL A 230 -13.10 0.76 18.28
N VAL A 231 -11.89 1.32 18.37
CA VAL A 231 -11.49 2.29 19.39
C VAL A 231 -11.22 3.62 18.71
N PHE A 232 -11.93 4.67 19.14
CA PHE A 232 -11.88 5.97 18.51
C PHE A 232 -11.59 7.08 19.52
N PHE A 233 -10.47 7.76 19.37
CA PHE A 233 -10.11 8.96 20.12
C PHE A 233 -10.76 10.18 19.45
N THR A 234 -11.77 10.77 20.09
CA THR A 234 -12.76 11.66 19.45
C THR A 234 -12.49 13.15 19.63
N GLU A 235 -11.33 13.56 20.18
CA GLU A 235 -11.00 14.97 20.36
C GLU A 235 -10.98 15.73 19.02
N GLY A 236 -11.90 16.70 18.82
CA GLY A 236 -11.95 17.46 17.58
C GLY A 236 -13.06 18.50 17.51
N GLY A 237 -12.97 19.36 16.50
CA GLY A 237 -13.78 20.56 16.31
C GLY A 237 -15.09 20.38 15.53
N GLY A 238 -15.52 19.14 15.25
CA GLY A 238 -16.73 18.89 14.47
C GLY A 238 -16.50 18.90 12.95
N GLY A 239 -17.56 19.04 12.18
CA GLY A 239 -17.50 19.11 10.72
C GLY A 239 -16.75 20.34 10.21
N ARG A 240 -16.02 20.21 9.10
CA ARG A 240 -15.27 21.29 8.47
C ARG A 240 -15.96 21.77 7.19
N PRO A 241 -16.61 22.96 7.20
CA PRO A 241 -17.29 23.47 6.01
C PRO A 241 -16.33 24.07 4.97
N GLY A 242 -15.04 24.12 5.26
CA GLY A 242 -14.05 24.83 4.45
C GLY A 242 -13.41 24.01 3.36
N ASP A 243 -13.78 22.78 3.12
CA ASP A 243 -13.29 21.99 2.00
C ASP A 243 -13.91 22.49 0.69
N THR A 244 -13.04 22.66 -0.33
CA THR A 244 -13.40 23.41 -1.56
C THR A 244 -13.31 22.58 -2.83
N ASP A 245 -12.77 21.35 -2.75
CA ASP A 245 -12.53 20.53 -3.94
C ASP A 245 -13.81 19.85 -4.46
N GLN A 246 -14.90 19.90 -3.71
CA GLN A 246 -16.20 19.39 -4.10
C GLN A 246 -17.22 20.50 -4.31
N LEU A 247 -18.25 20.21 -5.11
CA LEU A 247 -19.44 21.03 -5.23
C LEU A 247 -20.41 20.61 -4.11
N GLY A 248 -20.69 21.50 -3.17
CA GLY A 248 -21.60 21.25 -2.06
C GLY A 248 -21.00 21.54 -0.68
N VAL A 249 -21.76 21.26 0.35
CA VAL A 249 -21.33 21.44 1.75
C VAL A 249 -20.62 20.16 2.20
N SER A 250 -19.31 20.24 2.39
CA SER A 250 -18.54 19.12 2.95
C SER A 250 -19.02 18.82 4.38
N GLY A 251 -19.15 17.55 4.69
CA GLY A 251 -19.53 17.08 6.01
C GLY A 251 -21.00 16.66 6.17
N LEU A 252 -21.85 16.91 5.16
CA LEU A 252 -23.20 16.36 5.15
C LEU A 252 -23.32 15.08 4.29
N ASP A 253 -22.40 14.91 3.35
CA ASP A 253 -22.31 13.72 2.52
C ASP A 253 -21.25 12.77 3.11
N CYS A 254 -21.60 12.12 4.23
CA CYS A 254 -20.76 11.09 4.84
C CYS A 254 -21.63 9.95 5.36
N LEU A 255 -21.17 8.73 5.10
CA LEU A 255 -21.83 7.51 5.55
C LEU A 255 -21.41 7.11 6.97
N ALA A 256 -20.44 7.82 7.58
CA ALA A 256 -19.87 7.45 8.87
C ALA A 256 -20.92 7.27 9.97
N PHE A 257 -21.95 8.12 10.04
CA PHE A 257 -23.02 7.97 11.03
C PHE A 257 -23.86 6.71 10.79
N LEU A 258 -24.17 6.43 9.52
CA LEU A 258 -24.92 5.23 9.15
C LEU A 258 -24.11 3.98 9.50
N TRP A 259 -22.89 3.90 9.01
CA TRP A 259 -22.00 2.76 9.26
C TRP A 259 -21.74 2.53 10.75
N PHE A 260 -21.51 3.62 11.50
CA PHE A 260 -21.25 3.49 12.93
C PHE A 260 -22.50 3.02 13.69
N ALA A 261 -23.70 3.45 13.26
CA ALA A 261 -24.95 2.96 13.82
C ALA A 261 -25.19 1.47 13.50
N GLU A 262 -24.87 1.02 12.28
CA GLU A 262 -24.98 -0.39 11.85
C GLU A 262 -24.01 -1.32 12.60
N LEU A 263 -22.84 -0.81 12.98
CA LEU A 263 -21.89 -1.55 13.79
C LEU A 263 -22.37 -1.76 15.24
N SER A 264 -23.32 -0.96 15.72
CA SER A 264 -23.85 -1.05 17.08
C SER A 264 -24.49 -2.42 17.31
N GLY A 265 -24.03 -3.11 18.36
CA GLY A 265 -24.48 -4.48 18.66
C GLY A 265 -23.80 -5.56 17.82
N THR A 266 -22.99 -5.17 16.84
CA THR A 266 -22.24 -6.11 15.97
C THR A 266 -20.80 -6.32 16.46
N VAL A 267 -20.14 -5.22 16.81
CA VAL A 267 -18.78 -5.22 17.36
C VAL A 267 -18.69 -4.22 18.52
N PRO A 268 -17.70 -4.36 19.43
CA PRO A 268 -17.45 -3.35 20.45
C PRO A 268 -17.07 -2.00 19.83
N LEU A 269 -17.77 -0.92 20.25
CA LEU A 269 -17.50 0.44 19.85
C LEU A 269 -17.07 1.24 21.09
N ILE A 270 -15.84 1.76 21.09
CA ILE A 270 -15.26 2.43 22.24
C ILE A 270 -14.82 3.84 21.84
N GLY A 271 -15.51 4.86 22.36
CA GLY A 271 -15.13 6.27 22.24
C GLY A 271 -14.23 6.68 23.41
N VAL A 272 -13.05 7.25 23.11
CA VAL A 272 -12.15 7.81 24.11
C VAL A 272 -12.07 9.31 23.90
N ASN A 273 -12.56 10.10 24.86
CA ASN A 273 -12.53 11.54 24.79
C ASN A 273 -11.58 12.12 25.84
N ALA A 274 -10.44 12.63 25.41
CA ALA A 274 -9.43 13.25 26.27
C ALA A 274 -9.35 14.77 26.11
N GLY A 275 -10.25 15.39 25.35
CA GLY A 275 -10.22 16.82 25.05
C GLY A 275 -11.57 17.40 24.62
N TYR A 276 -11.51 18.48 23.86
CA TYR A 276 -12.73 19.07 23.28
C TYR A 276 -13.29 18.16 22.19
N CYS A 277 -14.57 17.87 22.26
CA CYS A 277 -15.27 17.03 21.31
C CYS A 277 -16.59 17.69 20.93
N PHE A 278 -16.73 18.12 19.68
CA PHE A 278 -17.86 18.90 19.22
C PHE A 278 -18.58 18.25 18.03
N ALA A 279 -19.90 18.43 17.98
CA ALA A 279 -20.75 18.08 16.87
C ALA A 279 -20.44 16.67 16.33
N GLY A 280 -20.11 16.52 15.05
CA GLY A 280 -19.83 15.23 14.43
C GLY A 280 -18.67 14.42 15.03
N ASN A 281 -17.79 15.02 15.84
CA ASN A 281 -16.79 14.24 16.57
C ASN A 281 -17.41 13.57 17.82
N ALA A 282 -18.51 14.11 18.31
CA ALA A 282 -19.20 13.61 19.50
C ALA A 282 -20.38 12.67 19.19
N ALA A 283 -20.88 12.69 17.95
CA ALA A 283 -22.03 11.93 17.49
C ALA A 283 -21.67 10.44 17.11
#